data_2fff6e8497b6505ad909d41797729a75
#
_entry.id   2fff6e8497b6505ad909d41797729a75
#
_cell.length_a   1.000
_cell.length_b   1.000
_cell.length_c   1.000
_cell.angle_alpha   90.00
_cell.angle_beta   90.00
_cell.angle_gamma   90.00
#
_symmetry.space_group_name_H-M   'P 1'
#
loop_
_entity.id
_entity.type
_entity.pdbx_description
1 polymer ?
#
loop_
_entity_poly.entity_id
_entity_poly.type
_entity_poly.pdbx_seq_one_letter_code
_entity_poly.pdbx_strand_id
1 'polypeptide(L)'
;MRIAVCAPQVPFERGGAEIFADDLVGELRARGHDTDLVTVPYKWYPGERVLSQAFLWRLLDLSESDGRQIDLVIATKFPSYAVRHPNKVVWLLHQFRQAYELDRTALGQFGESAEERATRRAVQRLDRVALGEATKVFATSRNVADRLQRSTGIAAEVMPHPPQELRYRTESYDDFVLSVGRLDRAKRHDLLLDALAADSTLNCVIVGDGPDRERLEDVARKHGLDGRARFTGR
;
A
#
# COMPACT_ATOMS: atom_id res chain seq x y z
N MET A 1 26.46 -6.12 -2.57
CA MET A 1 26.03 -5.13 -1.59
C MET A 1 25.18 -5.81 -0.54
N ARG A 2 25.24 -5.33 0.71
CA ARG A 2 24.26 -5.70 1.75
C ARG A 2 23.13 -4.68 1.76
N ILE A 3 21.93 -5.15 1.54
CA ILE A 3 20.74 -4.29 1.34
C ILE A 3 19.66 -4.68 2.35
N ALA A 4 19.16 -3.70 3.10
CA ALA A 4 17.99 -3.87 3.95
C ALA A 4 16.75 -3.30 3.26
N VAL A 5 15.77 -4.15 2.95
CA VAL A 5 14.45 -3.71 2.47
C VAL A 5 13.55 -3.51 3.67
N CYS A 6 13.04 -2.30 3.87
CA CYS A 6 12.24 -1.91 5.04
C CYS A 6 10.76 -1.82 4.68
N ALA A 7 9.92 -2.66 5.29
CA ALA A 7 8.48 -2.68 5.09
C ALA A 7 7.71 -2.85 6.41
N PRO A 8 6.67 -2.05 6.71
CA PRO A 8 5.82 -2.31 7.86
C PRO A 8 4.94 -3.52 7.57
N GLN A 9 4.76 -4.37 8.57
CA GLN A 9 3.96 -5.60 8.48
C GLN A 9 2.69 -5.47 9.32
N VAL A 10 1.54 -5.61 8.70
CA VAL A 10 0.30 -5.83 9.45
C VAL A 10 0.21 -7.32 9.77
N PRO A 11 0.22 -7.71 11.06
CA PRO A 11 0.18 -9.12 11.43
C PRO A 11 -1.03 -9.84 10.83
N PHE A 12 -0.82 -11.08 10.35
CA PHE A 12 -1.81 -11.96 9.73
C PHE A 12 -2.38 -11.47 8.39
N GLU A 13 -1.97 -10.29 7.91
CA GLU A 13 -2.38 -9.76 6.61
C GLU A 13 -1.26 -9.95 5.57
N ARG A 14 -1.64 -10.40 4.38
CA ARG A 14 -0.76 -10.46 3.21
C ARG A 14 -1.49 -9.90 2.00
N GLY A 15 -0.96 -8.83 1.45
CA GLY A 15 -1.52 -8.13 0.29
C GLY A 15 -0.42 -7.67 -0.66
N GLY A 16 -0.77 -6.80 -1.59
CA GLY A 16 0.16 -6.33 -2.61
C GLY A 16 1.43 -5.65 -2.10
N ALA A 17 1.38 -5.04 -0.90
CA ALA A 17 2.56 -4.40 -0.33
C ALA A 17 3.57 -5.41 0.24
N GLU A 18 3.09 -6.49 0.84
CA GLU A 18 3.92 -7.58 1.36
C GLU A 18 4.51 -8.40 0.20
N ILE A 19 3.71 -8.70 -0.83
CA ILE A 19 4.17 -9.34 -2.07
C ILE A 19 5.26 -8.49 -2.73
N PHE A 20 5.05 -7.19 -2.87
CA PHE A 20 6.04 -6.27 -3.42
C PHE A 20 7.38 -6.32 -2.66
N ALA A 21 7.36 -6.34 -1.33
CA ALA A 21 8.57 -6.37 -0.53
C ALA A 21 9.30 -7.71 -0.68
N ASP A 22 8.56 -8.84 -0.67
CA ASP A 22 9.10 -10.17 -0.85
C ASP A 22 9.73 -10.34 -2.26
N ASP A 23 9.03 -9.88 -3.30
CA ASP A 23 9.51 -9.92 -4.69
C ASP A 23 10.79 -9.08 -4.85
N LEU A 24 10.83 -7.88 -4.27
CA LEU A 24 12.00 -7.03 -4.31
C LEU A 24 13.22 -7.69 -3.65
N VAL A 25 13.04 -8.31 -2.49
CA VAL A 25 14.10 -9.07 -1.81
C VAL A 25 14.56 -10.24 -2.68
N GLY A 26 13.62 -11.01 -3.24
CA GLY A 26 13.92 -12.13 -4.13
C GLY A 26 14.73 -11.72 -5.35
N GLU A 27 14.32 -10.64 -6.01
CA GLU A 27 15.00 -10.12 -7.20
C GLU A 27 16.40 -9.55 -6.91
N LEU A 28 16.58 -8.89 -5.78
CA LEU A 28 17.89 -8.41 -5.37
C LEU A 28 18.84 -9.58 -5.04
N ARG A 29 18.35 -10.61 -4.35
CA ARG A 29 19.12 -11.84 -4.09
C ARG A 29 19.50 -12.56 -5.37
N ALA A 30 18.58 -12.68 -6.31
CA ALA A 30 18.85 -13.31 -7.62
C ALA A 30 19.94 -12.59 -8.42
N ARG A 31 20.12 -11.27 -8.16
CA ARG A 31 21.20 -10.45 -8.75
C ARG A 31 22.50 -10.44 -7.94
N GLY A 32 22.61 -11.31 -6.94
CA GLY A 32 23.84 -11.49 -6.16
C GLY A 32 24.03 -10.48 -5.01
N HIS A 33 22.97 -9.78 -4.60
CA HIS A 33 23.03 -8.94 -3.41
C HIS A 33 22.69 -9.72 -2.14
N ASP A 34 23.43 -9.44 -1.05
CA ASP A 34 23.12 -9.93 0.30
C ASP A 34 21.96 -9.06 0.83
N THR A 35 20.73 -9.56 0.72
CA THR A 35 19.53 -8.76 0.97
C THR A 35 18.66 -9.38 2.04
N ASP A 36 18.16 -8.55 2.96
CA ASP A 36 17.20 -9.02 3.95
C ASP A 36 15.98 -8.09 4.06
N LEU A 37 14.86 -8.67 4.53
CA LEU A 37 13.63 -7.94 4.79
C LEU A 37 13.53 -7.56 6.26
N VAL A 38 13.60 -6.27 6.54
CA VAL A 38 13.40 -5.71 7.87
C VAL A 38 11.95 -5.30 8.04
N THR A 39 11.24 -5.97 8.94
CA THR A 39 9.82 -5.69 9.22
C THR A 39 9.61 -5.26 10.66
N VAL A 40 8.68 -4.32 10.85
CA VAL A 40 8.17 -3.94 12.17
C VAL A 40 6.65 -4.11 12.15
N PRO A 41 6.06 -4.79 13.16
CA PRO A 41 4.61 -4.89 13.27
C PRO A 41 3.96 -3.51 13.25
N TYR A 42 2.94 -3.33 12.42
CA TYR A 42 2.30 -2.04 12.19
C TYR A 42 0.79 -2.10 12.38
N LYS A 43 0.28 -1.15 13.15
CA LYS A 43 -1.14 -0.93 13.36
C LYS A 43 -1.47 0.52 13.04
N TRP A 44 -2.29 0.76 12.02
CA TRP A 44 -2.60 2.13 11.56
C TRP A 44 -3.68 2.85 12.37
N TYR A 45 -4.27 2.17 13.36
CA TYR A 45 -5.34 2.68 14.22
C TYR A 45 -5.07 2.36 15.69
N PRO A 46 -5.57 3.13 16.65
CA PRO A 46 -6.17 4.46 16.43
C PRO A 46 -5.15 5.48 15.93
N GLY A 47 -5.63 6.57 15.29
CA GLY A 47 -4.79 7.56 14.61
C GLY A 47 -3.71 8.21 15.49
N GLU A 48 -3.97 8.40 16.78
CA GLU A 48 -3.03 8.98 17.75
C GLU A 48 -1.76 8.15 17.94
N ARG A 49 -1.81 6.83 17.68
CA ARG A 49 -0.64 5.94 17.81
C ARG A 49 0.24 5.87 16.57
N VAL A 50 -0.18 6.48 15.49
CA VAL A 50 0.54 6.41 14.20
C VAL A 50 1.95 6.99 14.32
N LEU A 51 2.12 8.07 15.09
CA LEU A 51 3.44 8.70 15.30
C LEU A 51 4.39 7.81 16.09
N SER A 52 3.93 7.15 17.17
CA SER A 52 4.79 6.26 17.93
C SER A 52 5.32 5.10 17.08
N GLN A 53 4.50 4.59 16.16
CA GLN A 53 4.92 3.56 15.21
C GLN A 53 5.98 4.06 14.21
N ALA A 54 5.86 5.31 13.79
CA ALA A 54 6.88 5.93 12.94
C ALA A 54 8.19 6.19 13.71
N PHE A 55 8.11 6.52 15.00
CA PHE A 55 9.28 6.65 15.85
C PHE A 55 10.03 5.33 16.05
N LEU A 56 9.37 4.19 16.08
CA LEU A 56 10.07 2.90 16.12
C LEU A 56 11.05 2.77 14.94
N TRP A 57 10.62 3.11 13.73
CA TRP A 57 11.50 3.12 12.56
C TRP A 57 12.65 4.12 12.69
N ARG A 58 12.39 5.26 13.33
CA ARG A 58 13.40 6.30 13.55
C ARG A 58 14.52 5.86 14.51
N LEU A 59 14.23 4.93 15.40
CA LEU A 59 15.14 4.40 16.43
C LEU A 59 15.94 3.18 15.95
N LEU A 60 15.55 2.57 14.82
CA LEU A 60 16.30 1.45 14.28
C LEU A 60 17.65 1.92 13.78
N ASP A 61 18.70 1.26 14.24
CA ASP A 61 20.05 1.37 13.71
C ASP A 61 20.24 0.28 12.65
N LEU A 62 20.33 0.68 11.40
CA LEU A 62 20.60 -0.19 10.26
C LEU A 62 21.93 0.19 9.59
N SER A 63 22.87 0.75 10.32
CA SER A 63 24.22 1.05 9.81
C SER A 63 25.03 -0.22 9.58
N GLU A 64 24.86 -1.21 10.46
CA GLU A 64 25.55 -2.49 10.38
C GLU A 64 24.70 -3.65 10.92
N SER A 65 25.14 -4.87 10.65
CA SER A 65 24.64 -6.09 11.28
C SER A 65 25.77 -7.09 11.35
N ASP A 66 26.02 -7.61 12.57
CA ASP A 66 27.09 -8.58 12.85
C ASP A 66 28.49 -8.11 12.38
N GLY A 67 28.83 -6.86 12.72
CA GLY A 67 30.11 -6.22 12.38
C GLY A 67 30.30 -5.95 10.87
N ARG A 68 29.27 -6.11 10.05
CA ARG A 68 29.31 -5.85 8.61
C ARG A 68 28.35 -4.73 8.24
N GLN A 69 28.87 -3.74 7.54
CA GLN A 69 28.10 -2.57 7.12
C GLN A 69 26.92 -2.91 6.22
N ILE A 70 25.78 -2.27 6.42
CA ILE A 70 24.65 -2.27 5.48
C ILE A 70 24.91 -1.15 4.48
N ASP A 71 25.00 -1.49 3.19
CA ASP A 71 25.39 -0.52 2.14
C ASP A 71 24.20 0.36 1.70
N LEU A 72 22.98 -0.17 1.76
CA LEU A 72 21.78 0.48 1.23
C LEU A 72 20.54 0.08 2.02
N VAL A 73 19.70 1.05 2.31
CA VAL A 73 18.33 0.83 2.82
C VAL A 73 17.32 1.21 1.74
N ILE A 74 16.37 0.31 1.43
CA ILE A 74 15.24 0.56 0.55
C ILE A 74 13.96 0.54 1.38
N ALA A 75 13.31 1.69 1.56
CA ALA A 75 12.05 1.80 2.30
C ALA A 75 10.85 1.91 1.35
N THR A 76 9.69 1.34 1.72
CA THR A 76 8.59 1.11 0.76
C THR A 76 7.34 1.94 1.00
N LYS A 77 6.85 2.04 2.21
CA LYS A 77 5.63 2.78 2.57
C LYS A 77 5.71 3.34 3.99
N PHE A 78 4.78 4.23 4.34
CA PHE A 78 4.64 4.68 5.72
C PHE A 78 4.43 3.49 6.67
N PRO A 79 5.12 3.44 7.82
CA PRO A 79 6.12 4.38 8.33
C PRO A 79 7.59 3.97 8.05
N SER A 80 7.88 2.93 7.24
CA SER A 80 9.24 2.40 7.09
C SER A 80 10.27 3.43 6.58
N TYR A 81 9.86 4.39 5.75
CA TYR A 81 10.76 5.42 5.26
C TYR A 81 11.21 6.42 6.35
N ALA A 82 10.64 6.33 7.57
CA ALA A 82 11.15 7.09 8.71
C ALA A 82 12.51 6.60 9.20
N VAL A 83 12.96 5.41 8.82
CA VAL A 83 14.30 4.90 9.12
C VAL A 83 15.39 5.85 8.65
N ARG A 84 16.50 5.92 9.40
CA ARG A 84 17.68 6.70 9.07
C ARG A 84 18.76 5.81 8.47
N HIS A 85 19.32 6.24 7.35
CA HIS A 85 20.50 5.62 6.76
C HIS A 85 21.16 6.59 5.78
N PRO A 86 22.51 6.69 5.71
CA PRO A 86 23.19 7.60 4.79
C PRO A 86 22.86 7.32 3.32
N ASN A 87 22.68 6.03 2.97
CA ASN A 87 22.28 5.59 1.63
C ASN A 87 20.85 5.07 1.65
N LYS A 88 19.88 5.93 1.98
CA LYS A 88 18.46 5.58 1.94
C LYS A 88 17.84 5.89 0.58
N VAL A 89 17.23 4.89 -0.01
CA VAL A 89 16.34 5.02 -1.17
C VAL A 89 14.91 4.72 -0.73
N VAL A 90 13.94 5.45 -1.27
CA VAL A 90 12.52 5.15 -1.04
C VAL A 90 11.88 4.73 -2.34
N TRP A 91 11.29 3.52 -2.37
CA TRP A 91 10.39 3.11 -3.43
C TRP A 91 8.96 3.17 -2.92
N LEU A 92 8.36 4.36 -3.05
CA LEU A 92 7.13 4.73 -2.38
C LEU A 92 5.91 4.05 -3.01
N LEU A 93 5.25 3.18 -2.24
CA LEU A 93 3.91 2.67 -2.55
C LEU A 93 2.85 3.73 -2.30
N HIS A 94 2.86 4.33 -1.12
CA HIS A 94 2.02 5.45 -0.72
C HIS A 94 2.48 6.05 0.62
N GLN A 95 2.13 7.31 0.86
CA GLN A 95 2.20 7.95 2.16
C GLN A 95 1.09 7.41 3.09
N PHE A 96 0.97 7.92 4.31
CA PHE A 96 -0.17 7.60 5.18
C PHE A 96 -1.43 8.31 4.67
N ARG A 97 -2.18 7.62 3.81
CA ARG A 97 -3.29 8.17 3.01
C ARG A 97 -4.35 8.91 3.83
N GLN A 98 -4.59 8.48 5.07
CA GLN A 98 -5.54 9.10 6.00
C GLN A 98 -5.13 10.53 6.42
N ALA A 99 -3.84 10.86 6.33
CA ALA A 99 -3.36 12.23 6.59
C ALA A 99 -3.40 13.14 5.36
N TYR A 100 -3.80 12.62 4.19
CA TYR A 100 -3.80 13.31 2.90
C TYR A 100 -5.13 13.15 2.17
N GLU A 101 -5.18 12.37 1.10
CA GLU A 101 -6.34 12.26 0.21
C GLU A 101 -7.57 11.59 0.82
N LEU A 102 -7.41 10.82 1.89
CA LEU A 102 -8.52 10.23 2.62
C LEU A 102 -8.98 11.08 3.81
N ASP A 103 -8.27 12.18 4.10
CA ASP A 103 -8.68 13.11 5.14
C ASP A 103 -10.09 13.65 4.86
N ARG A 104 -10.94 13.74 5.90
CA ARG A 104 -12.35 14.15 5.81
C ARG A 104 -13.24 13.32 4.90
N THR A 105 -12.81 12.10 4.55
CA THR A 105 -13.66 11.13 3.86
C THR A 105 -14.16 10.07 4.84
N ALA A 106 -15.11 9.24 4.43
CA ALA A 106 -15.57 8.09 5.21
C ALA A 106 -14.46 7.05 5.52
N LEU A 107 -13.31 7.14 4.85
CA LEU A 107 -12.12 6.31 5.05
C LEU A 107 -11.02 7.05 5.83
N GLY A 108 -11.27 8.29 6.25
CA GLY A 108 -10.38 9.09 7.07
C GLY A 108 -10.29 8.55 8.50
N GLN A 109 -9.21 8.91 9.19
CA GLN A 109 -8.98 8.52 10.58
C GLN A 109 -8.91 9.71 11.53
N PHE A 110 -8.73 10.91 11.00
CA PHE A 110 -8.61 12.12 11.80
C PHE A 110 -9.90 12.94 11.73
N GLY A 111 -10.45 13.24 12.90
CA GLY A 111 -11.56 14.15 13.05
C GLY A 111 -11.10 15.61 13.16
N GLU A 112 -11.99 16.43 13.73
CA GLU A 112 -11.81 17.88 13.83
C GLU A 112 -11.33 18.34 15.22
N SER A 113 -10.94 17.43 16.12
CA SER A 113 -10.35 17.82 17.41
C SER A 113 -8.98 18.48 17.21
N ALA A 114 -8.56 19.29 18.16
CA ALA A 114 -7.26 19.96 18.11
C ALA A 114 -6.10 18.93 18.09
N GLU A 115 -6.26 17.84 18.83
CA GLU A 115 -5.29 16.77 18.94
C GLU A 115 -5.14 15.97 17.62
N GLU A 116 -6.26 15.57 17.00
CA GLU A 116 -6.25 14.85 15.72
C GLU A 116 -5.65 15.70 14.61
N ARG A 117 -6.00 17.00 14.56
CA ARG A 117 -5.37 17.95 13.62
C ARG A 117 -3.86 18.10 13.89
N ALA A 118 -3.44 18.10 15.17
CA ALA A 118 -2.02 18.17 15.52
C ALA A 118 -1.28 16.90 15.09
N THR A 119 -1.85 15.72 15.34
CA THR A 119 -1.30 14.44 14.92
C THR A 119 -1.17 14.35 13.40
N ARG A 120 -2.20 14.73 12.65
CA ARG A 120 -2.15 14.79 11.19
C ARG A 120 -1.01 15.69 10.68
N ARG A 121 -0.89 16.92 11.23
CA ARG A 121 0.21 17.83 10.87
C ARG A 121 1.58 17.26 11.23
N ALA A 122 1.67 16.52 12.34
CA ALA A 122 2.91 15.88 12.74
C ALA A 122 3.33 14.75 11.77
N VAL A 123 2.37 13.93 11.28
CA VAL A 123 2.62 12.94 10.22
C VAL A 123 3.11 13.64 8.95
N GLN A 124 2.46 14.71 8.52
CA GLN A 124 2.85 15.46 7.32
C GLN A 124 4.24 16.11 7.46
N ARG A 125 4.62 16.56 8.66
CA ARG A 125 5.99 17.05 8.91
C ARG A 125 7.01 15.94 8.88
N LEU A 126 6.69 14.80 9.52
CA LEU A 126 7.55 13.62 9.50
C LEU A 126 7.82 13.16 8.07
N ASP A 127 6.80 13.09 7.23
CA ASP A 127 6.93 12.69 5.83
C ASP A 127 7.89 13.60 5.07
N ARG A 128 7.74 14.92 5.20
CA ARG A 128 8.65 15.88 4.55
C ARG A 128 10.10 15.69 4.99
N VAL A 129 10.33 15.49 6.28
CA VAL A 129 11.69 15.27 6.81
C VAL A 129 12.22 13.92 6.35
N ALA A 130 11.48 12.86 6.61
CA ALA A 130 11.97 11.50 6.39
C ALA A 130 12.16 11.16 4.90
N LEU A 131 11.27 11.64 4.03
CA LEU A 131 11.41 11.47 2.58
C LEU A 131 12.49 12.39 2.00
N GLY A 132 12.66 13.60 2.56
CA GLY A 132 13.73 14.52 2.19
C GLY A 132 15.14 14.04 2.55
N GLU A 133 15.28 13.09 3.49
CA GLU A 133 16.55 12.44 3.83
C GLU A 133 16.95 11.33 2.84
N ALA A 134 16.07 10.92 1.94
CA ALA A 134 16.39 9.90 0.96
C ALA A 134 17.32 10.45 -0.13
N THR A 135 18.32 9.66 -0.52
CA THR A 135 19.20 9.98 -1.65
C THR A 135 18.43 9.97 -2.98
N LYS A 136 17.38 9.12 -3.06
CA LYS A 136 16.46 9.06 -4.18
C LYS A 136 15.09 8.57 -3.76
N VAL A 137 14.04 9.10 -4.42
CA VAL A 137 12.65 8.66 -4.23
C VAL A 137 12.10 8.18 -5.56
N PHE A 138 11.61 6.95 -5.57
CA PHE A 138 10.81 6.39 -6.65
C PHE A 138 9.35 6.28 -6.20
N ALA A 139 8.43 6.38 -7.12
CA ALA A 139 7.00 6.19 -6.87
C ALA A 139 6.44 5.13 -7.81
N THR A 140 5.58 4.25 -7.30
CA THR A 140 5.01 3.13 -8.07
C THR A 140 4.07 3.57 -9.20
N SER A 141 3.65 4.84 -9.22
CA SER A 141 2.83 5.41 -10.30
C SER A 141 2.97 6.92 -10.36
N ARG A 142 2.59 7.51 -11.49
CA ARG A 142 2.53 8.97 -11.65
C ARG A 142 1.62 9.61 -10.61
N ASN A 143 0.47 9.01 -10.31
CA ASN A 143 -0.45 9.53 -9.30
C ASN A 143 0.20 9.59 -7.90
N VAL A 144 1.01 8.60 -7.53
CA VAL A 144 1.77 8.63 -6.25
C VAL A 144 2.84 9.72 -6.29
N ALA A 145 3.58 9.86 -7.40
CA ALA A 145 4.57 10.91 -7.57
C ALA A 145 3.95 12.32 -7.48
N ASP A 146 2.83 12.55 -8.18
CA ASP A 146 2.13 13.84 -8.17
C ASP A 146 1.56 14.19 -6.80
N ARG A 147 1.05 13.19 -6.05
CA ARG A 147 0.58 13.39 -4.66
C ARG A 147 1.73 13.78 -3.75
N LEU A 148 2.85 13.07 -3.85
CA LEU A 148 4.05 13.37 -3.08
C LEU A 148 4.52 14.80 -3.36
N GLN A 149 4.67 15.17 -4.63
CA GLN A 149 5.08 16.50 -5.04
C GLN A 149 4.16 17.59 -4.49
N ARG A 150 2.84 17.42 -4.60
CA ARG A 150 1.86 18.40 -4.08
C ARG A 150 1.89 18.53 -2.57
N SER A 151 2.09 17.43 -1.84
CA SER A 151 2.00 17.42 -0.37
C SER A 151 3.30 17.79 0.34
N THR A 152 4.45 17.53 -0.28
CA THR A 152 5.77 17.68 0.36
C THR A 152 6.74 18.57 -0.41
N GLY A 153 6.51 18.82 -1.70
CA GLY A 153 7.47 19.46 -2.61
C GLY A 153 8.57 18.52 -3.11
N ILE A 154 8.56 17.23 -2.73
CA ILE A 154 9.59 16.26 -3.11
C ILE A 154 9.23 15.60 -4.44
N ALA A 155 10.12 15.67 -5.41
CA ALA A 155 9.99 14.98 -6.68
C ALA A 155 10.31 13.48 -6.54
N ALA A 156 9.58 12.64 -7.26
CA ALA A 156 9.87 11.22 -7.36
C ALA A 156 9.90 10.76 -8.82
N GLU A 157 10.83 9.89 -9.14
CA GLU A 157 10.87 9.20 -10.43
C GLU A 157 9.82 8.09 -10.46
N VAL A 158 9.06 7.98 -11.54
CA VAL A 158 8.03 6.94 -11.66
C VAL A 158 8.68 5.62 -12.03
N MET A 159 8.58 4.64 -11.13
CA MET A 159 9.06 3.27 -11.33
C MET A 159 7.95 2.30 -10.89
N PRO A 160 7.13 1.82 -11.84
CA PRO A 160 6.07 0.88 -11.53
C PRO A 160 6.61 -0.44 -10.98
N HIS A 161 5.83 -1.06 -10.11
CA HIS A 161 6.09 -2.43 -9.67
C HIS A 161 5.83 -3.39 -10.85
N PRO A 162 6.81 -4.20 -11.26
CA PRO A 162 6.59 -5.19 -12.30
C PRO A 162 5.66 -6.29 -11.77
N PRO A 163 4.84 -6.91 -12.63
CA PRO A 163 4.12 -8.12 -12.25
C PRO A 163 5.10 -9.25 -11.95
N GLN A 164 4.70 -10.18 -11.10
CA GLN A 164 5.46 -11.43 -10.94
C GLN A 164 5.58 -12.13 -12.29
N GLU A 165 6.68 -12.87 -12.51
CA GLU A 165 6.86 -13.70 -13.71
C GLU A 165 5.89 -14.90 -13.67
N LEU A 166 4.61 -14.62 -13.80
CA LEU A 166 3.58 -15.62 -14.03
C LEU A 166 3.42 -15.80 -15.55
N ARG A 167 3.25 -17.02 -15.98
CA ARG A 167 2.94 -17.32 -17.38
C ARG A 167 1.48 -16.94 -17.64
N TYR A 168 1.24 -15.63 -17.78
CA TYR A 168 -0.07 -15.13 -18.17
C TYR A 168 -0.39 -15.63 -19.58
N ARG A 169 -1.57 -16.19 -19.75
CA ARG A 169 -2.11 -16.58 -21.04
C ARG A 169 -3.59 -16.25 -21.09
N THR A 170 -4.08 -15.91 -22.25
CA THR A 170 -5.50 -15.73 -22.53
C THR A 170 -5.91 -16.82 -23.50
N GLU A 171 -6.86 -17.66 -23.11
CA GLU A 171 -7.38 -18.77 -23.93
C GLU A 171 -8.71 -18.38 -24.60
N SER A 172 -9.52 -17.55 -23.91
CA SER A 172 -10.82 -17.06 -24.41
C SER A 172 -11.13 -15.69 -23.82
N TYR A 173 -12.10 -15.02 -24.45
CA TYR A 173 -12.74 -13.84 -23.91
C TYR A 173 -14.21 -14.20 -23.65
N ASP A 174 -14.58 -14.28 -22.39
CA ASP A 174 -15.96 -14.57 -21.98
C ASP A 174 -16.71 -13.27 -21.67
N ASP A 175 -18.04 -13.32 -21.71
CA ASP A 175 -18.90 -12.15 -21.54
C ASP A 175 -19.11 -11.80 -20.06
N PHE A 176 -18.02 -11.48 -19.35
CA PHE A 176 -18.11 -10.97 -17.98
C PHE A 176 -17.01 -9.95 -17.65
N VAL A 177 -17.31 -9.07 -16.72
CA VAL A 177 -16.34 -8.16 -16.12
C VAL A 177 -15.67 -8.87 -14.94
N LEU A 178 -14.33 -9.01 -14.97
CA LEU A 178 -13.56 -9.56 -13.86
C LEU A 178 -13.14 -8.46 -12.90
N SER A 179 -13.44 -8.63 -11.61
CA SER A 179 -12.96 -7.76 -10.53
C SER A 179 -12.21 -8.57 -9.48
N VAL A 180 -10.91 -8.32 -9.32
CA VAL A 180 -10.04 -9.05 -8.39
C VAL A 180 -9.53 -8.12 -7.30
N GLY A 181 -9.74 -8.47 -6.03
CA GLY A 181 -9.22 -7.68 -4.92
C GLY A 181 -9.84 -8.02 -3.59
N ARG A 182 -9.24 -7.48 -2.52
CA ARG A 182 -9.84 -7.58 -1.19
C ARG A 182 -11.19 -6.87 -1.16
N LEU A 183 -12.19 -7.54 -0.61
CA LEU A 183 -13.54 -6.97 -0.49
C LEU A 183 -13.58 -6.01 0.70
N ASP A 184 -13.19 -4.77 0.46
CA ASP A 184 -13.29 -3.66 1.39
C ASP A 184 -13.85 -2.40 0.70
N ARG A 185 -14.35 -1.46 1.49
CA ARG A 185 -15.00 -0.24 0.97
C ARG A 185 -14.09 0.62 0.10
N ALA A 186 -12.78 0.57 0.32
CA ALA A 186 -11.81 1.35 -0.46
C ALA A 186 -11.63 0.82 -1.89
N LYS A 187 -12.00 -0.45 -2.14
CA LYS A 187 -11.93 -1.08 -3.47
C LYS A 187 -13.15 -0.81 -4.35
N ARG A 188 -14.22 -0.30 -3.75
CA ARG A 188 -15.42 0.17 -4.47
C ARG A 188 -16.05 -0.87 -5.42
N HIS A 189 -16.11 -2.14 -5.00
CA HIS A 189 -16.84 -3.16 -5.75
C HIS A 189 -18.35 -2.85 -5.87
N ASP A 190 -18.88 -2.00 -4.99
CA ASP A 190 -20.23 -1.44 -5.07
C ASP A 190 -20.51 -0.75 -6.42
N LEU A 191 -19.54 0.03 -6.94
CA LEU A 191 -19.68 0.69 -8.25
C LEU A 191 -19.86 -0.29 -9.42
N LEU A 192 -19.20 -1.47 -9.34
CA LEU A 192 -19.41 -2.51 -10.33
C LEU A 192 -20.84 -3.07 -10.26
N LEU A 193 -21.36 -3.32 -9.05
CA LEU A 193 -22.73 -3.80 -8.86
C LEU A 193 -23.76 -2.77 -9.32
N ASP A 194 -23.54 -1.48 -9.05
CA ASP A 194 -24.38 -0.40 -9.55
C ASP A 194 -24.38 -0.34 -11.08
N ALA A 195 -23.22 -0.53 -11.72
CA ALA A 195 -23.12 -0.58 -13.18
C ALA A 195 -23.88 -1.79 -13.77
N LEU A 196 -23.79 -2.97 -13.14
CA LEU A 196 -24.57 -4.15 -13.55
C LEU A 196 -26.07 -3.95 -13.38
N ALA A 197 -26.50 -3.20 -12.37
CA ALA A 197 -27.91 -2.88 -12.17
C ALA A 197 -28.43 -1.96 -13.26
N ALA A 198 -27.58 -1.06 -13.78
CA ALA A 198 -27.94 -0.13 -14.87
C ALA A 198 -27.92 -0.79 -16.24
N ASP A 199 -27.19 -1.87 -16.46
CA ASP A 199 -27.08 -2.58 -17.73
C ASP A 199 -27.35 -4.09 -17.54
N SER A 200 -28.47 -4.56 -18.08
CA SER A 200 -28.91 -5.96 -17.95
C SER A 200 -28.07 -6.95 -18.78
N THR A 201 -27.25 -6.49 -19.70
CA THR A 201 -26.38 -7.34 -20.54
C THR A 201 -25.10 -7.74 -19.87
N LEU A 202 -24.67 -7.02 -18.81
CA LEU A 202 -23.43 -7.25 -18.13
C LEU A 202 -23.53 -8.35 -17.07
N ASN A 203 -22.48 -9.17 -17.02
CA ASN A 203 -22.21 -10.13 -15.96
C ASN A 203 -20.88 -9.79 -15.27
N CYS A 204 -20.68 -10.22 -14.04
CA CYS A 204 -19.39 -10.08 -13.39
C CYS A 204 -18.97 -11.28 -12.54
N VAL A 205 -17.65 -11.43 -12.42
CA VAL A 205 -17.01 -12.34 -11.47
C VAL A 205 -16.16 -11.50 -10.51
N ILE A 206 -16.47 -11.60 -9.23
CA ILE A 206 -15.76 -10.89 -8.15
C ILE A 206 -14.93 -11.92 -7.39
N VAL A 207 -13.62 -11.81 -7.54
CA VAL A 207 -12.62 -12.70 -6.91
C VAL A 207 -11.98 -11.99 -5.74
N GLY A 208 -12.09 -12.59 -4.55
CA GLY A 208 -11.53 -12.07 -3.33
C GLY A 208 -12.41 -12.28 -2.12
N ASP A 209 -11.88 -11.88 -0.96
CA ASP A 209 -12.60 -11.92 0.30
C ASP A 209 -12.29 -10.68 1.13
N GLY A 210 -13.10 -10.42 2.15
CA GLY A 210 -12.89 -9.28 3.03
C GLY A 210 -14.15 -8.87 3.83
N PRO A 211 -14.00 -7.88 4.73
CA PRO A 211 -15.06 -7.49 5.65
C PRO A 211 -16.32 -6.92 5.00
N ASP A 212 -16.25 -6.54 3.73
CA ASP A 212 -17.37 -5.95 2.98
C ASP A 212 -18.18 -6.98 2.17
N ARG A 213 -17.80 -8.28 2.24
CA ARG A 213 -18.41 -9.34 1.44
C ARG A 213 -19.91 -9.43 1.63
N GLU A 214 -20.38 -9.59 2.85
CA GLU A 214 -21.81 -9.71 3.16
C GLU A 214 -22.61 -8.52 2.65
N ARG A 215 -22.09 -7.29 2.86
CA ARG A 215 -22.75 -6.09 2.36
C ARG A 215 -22.83 -6.06 0.82
N LEU A 216 -21.78 -6.48 0.13
CA LEU A 216 -21.77 -6.53 -1.35
C LEU A 216 -22.74 -7.58 -1.88
N GLU A 217 -22.83 -8.75 -1.26
CA GLU A 217 -23.80 -9.78 -1.59
C GLU A 217 -25.25 -9.29 -1.33
N ASP A 218 -25.47 -8.51 -0.25
CA ASP A 218 -26.76 -7.85 0.02
C ASP A 218 -27.12 -6.80 -1.05
N VAL A 219 -26.15 -6.00 -1.49
CA VAL A 219 -26.33 -5.03 -2.57
C VAL A 219 -26.70 -5.75 -3.87
N ALA A 220 -25.99 -6.82 -4.22
CA ALA A 220 -26.27 -7.61 -5.41
C ALA A 220 -27.71 -8.19 -5.38
N ARG A 221 -28.13 -8.75 -4.24
CA ARG A 221 -29.52 -9.24 -4.08
C ARG A 221 -30.57 -8.13 -4.24
N LYS A 222 -30.35 -6.97 -3.60
CA LYS A 222 -31.25 -5.81 -3.71
C LYS A 222 -31.39 -5.28 -5.14
N HIS A 223 -30.36 -5.40 -5.93
CA HIS A 223 -30.35 -5.03 -7.35
C HIS A 223 -30.85 -6.15 -8.28
N GLY A 224 -31.26 -7.32 -7.73
CA GLY A 224 -31.70 -8.45 -8.55
C GLY A 224 -30.61 -9.03 -9.45
N LEU A 225 -29.35 -9.02 -8.96
CA LEU A 225 -28.18 -9.48 -9.73
C LEU A 225 -27.89 -10.97 -9.55
N ASP A 226 -28.85 -11.74 -9.02
CA ASP A 226 -28.71 -13.18 -8.85
C ASP A 226 -28.39 -13.85 -10.21
N GLY A 227 -27.30 -14.64 -10.24
CA GLY A 227 -26.79 -15.26 -11.45
C GLY A 227 -25.93 -14.36 -12.35
N ARG A 228 -25.98 -13.02 -12.20
CA ARG A 228 -25.14 -12.08 -12.97
C ARG A 228 -23.90 -11.60 -12.20
N ALA A 229 -23.94 -11.55 -10.88
CA ALA A 229 -22.81 -11.23 -10.02
C ALA A 229 -22.37 -12.48 -9.23
N ARG A 230 -21.20 -13.02 -9.57
CA ARG A 230 -20.65 -14.23 -8.93
C ARG A 230 -19.49 -13.88 -8.00
N PHE A 231 -19.59 -14.22 -6.73
CA PHE A 231 -18.53 -14.07 -5.72
C PHE A 231 -17.84 -15.42 -5.52
N THR A 232 -16.54 -15.51 -5.84
CA THR A 232 -15.81 -16.80 -5.82
C THR A 232 -15.00 -17.03 -4.54
N GLY A 233 -14.77 -15.99 -3.76
CA GLY A 233 -13.78 -16.04 -2.68
C GLY A 233 -12.34 -15.94 -3.21
N ARG A 234 -11.37 -16.41 -2.40
CA ARG A 234 -9.93 -16.48 -2.76
C ARG A 234 -9.63 -17.77 -3.48
#